data_4dac651bf0b306a5aa7cce1ed37e6ebc
#
_entry.id   4dac651bf0b306a5aa7cce1ed37e6ebc
#
_cell.length_a   1.000
_cell.length_b   1.000
_cell.length_c   1.000
_cell.angle_alpha   90.00
_cell.angle_beta   90.00
_cell.angle_gamma   90.00
#
_symmetry.space_group_name_H-M   'P 1'
#
loop_
_entity.id
_entity.type
_entity.pdbx_description
1 polymer ?
#
loop_
_entity_poly.entity_id
_entity_poly.type
_entity_poly.pdbx_seq_one_letter_code
_entity_poly.pdbx_strand_id
1 'polypeptide(L)'
;MIEILVITISNPLLIGIYENKKLIKEHKLDGKTSDLLPSLFEQLLKEYKIEKIIYVNSPGSFMAIKVAYIFLKTICLTKDIKFNAIMGFEFNQNSPIKALGKKYFIKDGKNIKVDFLEKDCIIHDFKLPMCIEKYNFNEETLPIYNLPAV
;
A
#
# COMPACT_ATOMS: atom_id res chain seq x y z
N MET A 1 12.45 4.09 16.42
CA MET A 1 12.48 3.72 14.99
C MET A 1 11.15 4.09 14.34
N ILE A 2 11.19 4.90 13.31
CA ILE A 2 9.99 5.32 12.57
C ILE A 2 9.91 4.57 11.25
N GLU A 3 8.78 3.92 11.02
CA GLU A 3 8.46 3.24 9.77
C GLU A 3 7.13 3.79 9.24
N ILE A 4 7.02 3.91 7.92
CA ILE A 4 5.81 4.44 7.28
C ILE A 4 5.23 3.41 6.35
N LEU A 5 3.93 3.12 6.51
CA LEU A 5 3.17 2.23 5.63
C LEU A 5 2.30 3.05 4.70
N VAL A 6 2.43 2.80 3.40
CA VAL A 6 1.73 3.56 2.34
C VAL A 6 0.80 2.62 1.57
N ILE A 7 -0.50 2.88 1.64
CA ILE A 7 -1.52 2.14 0.88
C ILE A 7 -2.16 3.09 -0.12
N THR A 8 -1.77 2.97 -1.40
CA THR A 8 -2.28 3.86 -2.46
C THR A 8 -3.42 3.24 -3.27
N ILE A 9 -3.67 1.95 -3.08
CA ILE A 9 -4.74 1.24 -3.81
C ILE A 9 -6.12 1.42 -3.17
N SER A 10 -6.16 2.03 -2.00
CA SER A 10 -7.41 2.34 -1.30
C SER A 10 -7.91 3.74 -1.63
N ASN A 11 -9.19 3.99 -1.39
CA ASN A 11 -9.79 5.30 -1.51
C ASN A 11 -10.63 5.58 -0.26
N PRO A 12 -10.21 6.46 0.64
CA PRO A 12 -9.03 7.33 0.56
C PRO A 12 -7.71 6.58 0.65
N LEU A 13 -6.64 7.23 0.22
CA LEU A 13 -5.28 6.76 0.37
C LEU A 13 -4.90 6.77 1.85
N LEU A 14 -4.27 5.72 2.34
CA LEU A 14 -3.93 5.58 3.76
C LEU A 14 -2.43 5.60 3.97
N ILE A 15 -1.99 6.39 4.94
CA ILE A 15 -0.59 6.41 5.35
C ILE A 15 -0.51 6.32 6.85
N GLY A 16 0.20 5.29 7.34
CA GLY A 16 0.40 5.06 8.76
C GLY A 16 1.83 5.35 9.18
N ILE A 17 1.98 6.05 10.28
CA ILE A 17 3.28 6.31 10.89
C ILE A 17 3.40 5.44 12.13
N TYR A 18 4.46 4.63 12.14
CA TYR A 18 4.68 3.64 13.19
C TYR A 18 5.97 3.95 13.94
N GLU A 19 5.88 3.96 15.25
CA GLU A 19 7.05 4.07 16.13
C GLU A 19 7.18 2.77 16.91
N ASN A 20 8.33 2.12 16.79
CA ASN A 20 8.58 0.81 17.39
C ASN A 20 7.46 -0.19 17.07
N LYS A 21 7.07 -0.23 15.79
CA LYS A 21 6.05 -1.13 15.22
C LYS A 21 4.61 -0.79 15.61
N LYS A 22 4.38 0.26 16.38
CA LYS A 22 3.03 0.66 16.80
C LYS A 22 2.57 1.92 16.07
N LEU A 23 1.31 1.92 15.64
CA LEU A 23 0.72 3.06 14.95
C LEU A 23 0.60 4.25 15.89
N ILE A 24 1.23 5.36 15.51
CA ILE A 24 1.15 6.61 16.29
C ILE A 24 0.35 7.69 15.58
N LYS A 25 0.23 7.62 14.24
CA LYS A 25 -0.53 8.59 13.49
C LYS A 25 -1.02 7.99 12.18
N GLU A 26 -2.22 8.39 11.76
CA GLU A 26 -2.85 7.96 10.52
C GLU A 26 -3.22 9.16 9.68
N HIS A 27 -2.92 9.09 8.38
CA HIS A 27 -3.38 10.07 7.40
C HIS A 27 -4.31 9.41 6.40
N LYS A 28 -5.48 10.00 6.19
CA LYS A 28 -6.43 9.60 5.15
C LYS A 28 -6.53 10.75 4.16
N LEU A 29 -6.17 10.49 2.91
CA LEU A 29 -6.05 11.55 1.91
C LEU A 29 -6.89 11.23 0.68
N ASP A 30 -7.73 12.17 0.28
CA ASP A 30 -8.51 12.09 -0.95
C ASP A 30 -7.79 12.82 -2.08
N GLY A 31 -7.69 12.18 -3.24
CA GLY A 31 -7.08 12.80 -4.41
C GLY A 31 -6.13 11.85 -5.12
N LYS A 32 -5.34 12.42 -6.02
CA LYS A 32 -4.39 11.65 -6.82
C LYS A 32 -3.10 11.39 -6.06
N THR A 33 -2.60 10.17 -6.16
CA THR A 33 -1.34 9.75 -5.54
C THR A 33 -0.18 10.69 -5.91
N SER A 34 -0.08 11.07 -7.19
CA SER A 34 0.98 11.95 -7.68
C SER A 34 0.97 13.35 -7.06
N ASP A 35 -0.19 13.80 -6.62
CA ASP A 35 -0.31 15.11 -5.96
C ASP A 35 -0.13 15.00 -4.45
N LEU A 36 -0.63 13.93 -3.86
CA LEU A 36 -0.68 13.77 -2.41
C LEU A 36 0.65 13.35 -1.78
N LEU A 37 1.35 12.40 -2.40
CA LEU A 37 2.58 11.84 -1.81
C LEU A 37 3.70 12.88 -1.68
N PRO A 38 4.02 13.69 -2.70
CA PRO A 38 5.11 14.66 -2.55
C PRO A 38 4.88 15.65 -1.42
N SER A 39 3.69 16.21 -1.31
CA SER A 39 3.36 17.20 -0.26
C SER A 39 3.47 16.59 1.12
N LEU A 40 2.91 15.39 1.31
CA LEU A 40 2.92 14.74 2.60
C LEU A 40 4.34 14.34 3.02
N PHE A 41 5.11 13.74 2.12
CA PHE A 41 6.46 13.29 2.46
C PHE A 41 7.43 14.44 2.66
N GLU A 42 7.23 15.58 2.03
CA GLU A 42 7.99 16.78 2.35
C GLU A 42 7.86 17.12 3.83
N GLN A 43 6.63 17.07 4.35
CA GLN A 43 6.36 17.31 5.76
C GLN A 43 6.91 16.19 6.65
N LEU A 44 6.66 14.93 6.32
CA LEU A 44 7.08 13.79 7.13
C LEU A 44 8.59 13.68 7.27
N LEU A 45 9.34 13.99 6.20
CA LEU A 45 10.79 13.98 6.24
C LEU A 45 11.38 15.06 7.14
N LYS A 46 10.65 16.15 7.36
CA LYS A 46 11.03 17.18 8.31
C LYS A 46 10.69 16.82 9.75
N GLU A 47 9.58 16.13 9.96
CA GLU A 47 9.11 15.78 11.30
C GLU A 47 9.78 14.56 11.90
N TYR A 48 10.12 13.58 11.05
CA TYR A 48 10.59 12.27 11.52
C TYR A 48 11.90 11.86 10.85
N LYS A 49 12.72 11.16 11.61
CA LYS A 49 13.83 10.40 11.05
C LYS A 49 13.30 9.04 10.64
N ILE A 50 12.96 8.92 9.36
CA ILE A 50 12.33 7.71 8.81
C ILE A 50 13.39 6.67 8.52
N GLU A 51 13.21 5.45 9.03
CA GLU A 51 14.15 4.35 8.80
C GLU A 51 13.69 3.38 7.73
N LYS A 52 12.38 3.24 7.53
CA LYS A 52 11.82 2.34 6.55
C LYS A 52 10.51 2.87 5.99
N ILE A 53 10.31 2.69 4.70
CA ILE A 53 9.03 2.92 4.03
C ILE A 53 8.56 1.60 3.45
N ILE A 54 7.31 1.23 3.73
CA ILE A 54 6.66 0.02 3.21
C ILE A 54 5.49 0.48 2.36
N TYR A 55 5.36 -0.06 1.14
CA TYR A 55 4.22 0.27 0.30
C TYR A 55 3.53 -0.99 -0.23
N VAL A 56 2.26 -0.84 -0.59
CA VAL A 56 1.51 -1.92 -1.22
C VAL A 56 1.85 -1.95 -2.70
N ASN A 57 2.46 -3.06 -3.16
CA ASN A 57 2.92 -3.19 -4.54
C ASN A 57 1.99 -4.03 -5.43
N SER A 58 0.91 -4.57 -4.88
CA SER A 58 -0.10 -5.33 -5.63
C SER A 58 -1.20 -5.87 -4.71
N PRO A 59 -2.35 -6.30 -5.23
CA PRO A 59 -2.90 -5.90 -6.51
C PRO A 59 -3.62 -4.55 -6.40
N GLY A 60 -3.96 -3.95 -7.52
CA GLY A 60 -4.71 -2.70 -7.52
C GLY A 60 -4.49 -1.90 -8.80
N SER A 61 -4.78 -0.60 -8.74
CA SER A 61 -4.52 0.29 -9.86
C SER A 61 -3.04 0.33 -10.20
N PHE A 62 -2.67 -0.10 -11.38
CA PHE A 62 -1.27 -0.11 -11.82
C PHE A 62 -0.68 1.30 -11.83
N MET A 63 -1.48 2.31 -12.18
CA MET A 63 -1.01 3.68 -12.18
C MET A 63 -0.68 4.17 -10.78
N ALA A 64 -1.55 3.92 -9.80
CA ALA A 64 -1.31 4.31 -8.42
C ALA A 64 -0.08 3.61 -7.84
N ILE A 65 0.06 2.31 -8.09
CA ILE A 65 1.20 1.52 -7.61
C ILE A 65 2.49 2.00 -8.26
N LYS A 66 2.49 2.25 -9.57
CA LYS A 66 3.66 2.71 -10.30
C LYS A 66 4.13 4.08 -9.83
N VAL A 67 3.20 5.02 -9.65
CA VAL A 67 3.52 6.37 -9.15
C VAL A 67 4.12 6.27 -7.75
N ALA A 68 3.50 5.49 -6.87
CA ALA A 68 4.02 5.29 -5.52
C ALA A 68 5.42 4.68 -5.55
N TYR A 69 5.63 3.65 -6.36
CA TYR A 69 6.94 3.01 -6.48
C TYR A 69 8.03 4.00 -6.88
N ILE A 70 7.81 4.73 -7.96
CA ILE A 70 8.82 5.67 -8.50
C ILE A 70 9.15 6.74 -7.47
N PHE A 71 8.13 7.34 -6.86
CA PHE A 71 8.31 8.39 -5.88
C PHE A 71 9.02 7.89 -4.62
N LEU A 72 8.52 6.80 -4.02
CA LEU A 72 9.07 6.27 -2.77
C LEU A 72 10.46 5.67 -2.95
N LYS A 73 10.70 4.99 -4.07
CA LYS A 73 12.02 4.45 -4.39
C LYS A 73 13.05 5.57 -4.49
N THR A 74 12.69 6.67 -5.13
CA THR A 74 13.58 7.84 -5.26
C THR A 74 13.92 8.43 -3.91
N ILE A 75 12.93 8.61 -3.04
CA ILE A 75 13.16 9.11 -1.67
C ILE A 75 14.08 8.18 -0.90
N CYS A 76 13.81 6.88 -0.94
CA CYS A 76 14.59 5.90 -0.18
C CYS A 76 16.05 5.85 -0.64
N LEU A 77 16.29 5.93 -1.95
CA LEU A 77 17.65 5.99 -2.49
C LEU A 77 18.37 7.28 -2.10
N THR A 78 17.66 8.39 -2.14
CA THR A 78 18.25 9.73 -1.88
C THR A 78 18.55 9.92 -0.39
N LYS A 79 17.69 9.43 0.48
CA LYS A 79 17.77 9.64 1.92
C LYS A 79 18.33 8.45 2.69
N ASP A 80 18.76 7.39 2.01
CA ASP A 80 19.26 6.16 2.63
C ASP A 80 18.24 5.54 3.59
N ILE A 81 17.01 5.39 3.10
CA ILE A 81 15.90 4.77 3.83
C ILE A 81 15.63 3.39 3.25
N LYS A 82 15.38 2.39 4.10
CA LYS A 82 15.01 1.05 3.65
C LYS A 82 13.65 1.08 2.98
N PHE A 83 13.51 0.34 1.89
CA PHE A 83 12.26 0.25 1.13
C PHE A 83 11.79 -1.19 1.05
N ASN A 84 10.54 -1.43 1.46
CA ASN A 84 9.93 -2.76 1.44
C ASN A 84 8.53 -2.70 0.82
N ALA A 85 8.03 -3.85 0.45
CA ALA A 85 6.71 -3.98 -0.15
C ALA A 85 5.88 -5.05 0.55
N ILE A 86 4.58 -4.98 0.37
CA ILE A 86 3.64 -5.96 0.92
C ILE A 86 2.39 -5.99 0.03
N MET A 87 1.66 -7.10 0.07
CA MET A 87 0.40 -7.22 -0.69
C MET A 87 -0.77 -6.55 0.03
N GLY A 88 -1.67 -5.95 -0.75
CA GLY A 88 -2.81 -5.21 -0.21
C GLY A 88 -3.81 -6.08 0.53
N PHE A 89 -3.89 -7.38 0.23
CA PHE A 89 -4.79 -8.28 0.93
C PHE A 89 -4.52 -8.37 2.43
N GLU A 90 -3.34 -8.03 2.87
CA GLU A 90 -3.00 -8.03 4.29
C GLU A 90 -3.77 -6.96 5.09
N PHE A 91 -4.32 -5.95 4.41
CA PHE A 91 -4.94 -4.81 5.08
C PHE A 91 -6.44 -4.69 4.84
N ASN A 92 -7.07 -5.65 4.14
CA ASN A 92 -8.51 -5.66 3.90
C ASN A 92 -9.15 -7.01 4.22
N GLN A 93 -8.56 -7.76 5.14
CA GLN A 93 -9.02 -9.07 5.58
C GLN A 93 -9.13 -10.09 4.44
N ASN A 94 -8.18 -10.05 3.50
CA ASN A 94 -8.13 -10.90 2.32
C ASN A 94 -9.39 -10.82 1.44
N SER A 95 -10.17 -9.75 1.56
CA SER A 95 -11.35 -9.56 0.71
C SER A 95 -10.95 -9.06 -0.68
N PRO A 96 -11.86 -9.14 -1.67
CA PRO A 96 -11.53 -8.73 -3.03
C PRO A 96 -11.10 -7.25 -3.13
N ILE A 97 -10.20 -6.98 -4.07
CA ILE A 97 -9.70 -5.64 -4.35
C ILE A 97 -10.16 -5.24 -5.76
N LYS A 98 -10.72 -4.05 -5.89
CA LYS A 98 -11.29 -3.59 -7.15
C LYS A 98 -10.25 -3.58 -8.28
N ALA A 99 -10.63 -4.17 -9.40
CA ALA A 99 -9.88 -4.17 -10.65
C ALA A 99 -10.56 -3.23 -11.66
N LEU A 100 -10.51 -3.54 -12.94
CA LEU A 100 -11.12 -2.71 -13.98
C LEU A 100 -12.62 -3.05 -14.13
N GLY A 101 -13.44 -2.01 -14.30
CA GLY A 101 -14.88 -2.17 -14.50
C GLY A 101 -15.55 -2.78 -13.28
N LYS A 102 -16.30 -3.88 -13.49
CA LYS A 102 -17.00 -4.59 -12.42
C LYS A 102 -16.21 -5.79 -11.90
N LYS A 103 -14.98 -5.99 -12.36
CA LYS A 103 -14.14 -7.11 -11.94
C LYS A 103 -13.31 -6.74 -10.72
N TYR A 104 -12.90 -7.78 -9.98
CA TYR A 104 -12.09 -7.64 -8.78
C TYR A 104 -10.92 -8.62 -8.79
N PHE A 105 -9.85 -8.25 -8.13
CA PHE A 105 -8.79 -9.19 -7.78
C PHE A 105 -9.27 -10.01 -6.59
N ILE A 106 -9.30 -11.32 -6.76
CA ILE A 106 -9.81 -12.24 -5.75
C ILE A 106 -8.70 -13.20 -5.35
N LYS A 107 -8.42 -13.25 -4.06
CA LYS A 107 -7.42 -14.17 -3.52
C LYS A 107 -8.05 -15.55 -3.33
N ASP A 108 -7.45 -16.55 -3.96
CA ASP A 108 -7.87 -17.95 -3.89
C ASP A 108 -6.67 -18.79 -3.45
N GLY A 109 -6.53 -19.00 -2.14
CA GLY A 109 -5.34 -19.64 -1.58
C GLY A 109 -4.08 -18.81 -1.86
N LYS A 110 -3.13 -19.38 -2.61
CA LYS A 110 -1.91 -18.69 -3.01
C LYS A 110 -2.04 -17.94 -4.35
N ASN A 111 -3.16 -18.13 -5.03
CA ASN A 111 -3.39 -17.57 -6.35
C ASN A 111 -4.27 -16.33 -6.27
N ILE A 112 -4.12 -15.45 -7.26
CA ILE A 112 -4.96 -14.27 -7.40
C ILE A 112 -5.59 -14.35 -8.79
N LYS A 113 -6.92 -14.26 -8.84
CA LYS A 113 -7.67 -14.24 -10.10
C LYS A 113 -8.40 -12.91 -10.26
N VAL A 114 -8.77 -12.59 -11.50
CA VAL A 114 -9.62 -11.43 -11.79
C VAL A 114 -10.96 -11.95 -12.27
N ASP A 115 -12.03 -11.61 -11.57
CA ASP A 115 -13.37 -12.11 -11.87
C ASP A 115 -14.43 -11.17 -11.30
N PHE A 116 -15.69 -11.41 -11.68
CA PHE A 116 -16.83 -10.72 -11.08
C PHE A 116 -17.05 -11.23 -9.67
N LEU A 117 -17.56 -10.36 -8.80
CA LEU A 117 -17.90 -10.78 -7.44
C LEU A 117 -19.09 -11.71 -7.42
N GLU A 118 -19.05 -12.70 -6.54
CA GLU A 118 -20.21 -13.51 -6.22
C GLU A 118 -21.24 -12.68 -5.43
N LYS A 119 -22.52 -13.05 -5.54
CA LYS A 119 -23.64 -12.28 -5.03
C LYS A 119 -23.58 -11.97 -3.53
N ASP A 120 -23.00 -12.86 -2.74
CA ASP A 120 -22.91 -12.73 -1.28
C ASP A 120 -21.51 -12.40 -0.78
N CYS A 121 -20.63 -11.89 -1.66
CA CYS A 121 -19.26 -11.60 -1.30
C CYS A 121 -19.18 -10.31 -0.47
N ILE A 122 -18.52 -10.39 0.68
CA ILE A 122 -18.31 -9.26 1.56
C ILE A 122 -16.96 -8.62 1.24
N ILE A 123 -16.98 -7.30 1.03
CA ILE A 123 -15.76 -6.52 0.81
C ILE A 123 -15.48 -5.71 2.06
N HIS A 124 -14.27 -5.87 2.60
CA HIS A 124 -13.82 -5.09 3.75
C HIS A 124 -12.97 -3.91 3.28
N ASP A 125 -13.15 -2.77 3.91
CA ASP A 125 -12.32 -1.60 3.65
C ASP A 125 -10.89 -1.83 4.10
N PHE A 126 -9.95 -1.13 3.46
CA PHE A 126 -8.57 -1.12 3.90
C PHE A 126 -8.45 -0.40 5.23
N LYS A 127 -7.65 -0.99 6.12
CA LYS A 127 -7.36 -0.41 7.43
C LYS A 127 -5.87 -0.52 7.74
N LEU A 128 -5.35 0.52 8.35
CA LEU A 128 -4.00 0.48 8.89
C LEU A 128 -4.00 -0.36 10.17
N PRO A 129 -3.12 -1.36 10.27
CA PRO A 129 -3.03 -2.14 11.51
C PRO A 129 -2.47 -1.31 12.65
N MET A 130 -2.85 -1.63 13.87
CA MET A 130 -2.33 -0.94 15.06
C MET A 130 -0.87 -1.31 15.35
N CYS A 131 -0.44 -2.49 14.90
CA CYS A 131 0.91 -2.98 15.07
C CYS A 131 1.34 -3.72 13.81
N ILE A 132 2.56 -3.45 13.35
CA ILE A 132 3.09 -4.05 12.12
C ILE A 132 4.13 -5.16 12.38
N GLU A 133 4.35 -5.54 13.61
CA GLU A 133 5.37 -6.53 13.98
C GLU A 133 5.14 -7.91 13.35
N LYS A 134 3.89 -8.33 13.22
CA LYS A 134 3.54 -9.65 12.69
C LYS A 134 3.67 -9.80 11.17
N TYR A 135 3.82 -8.70 10.43
CA TYR A 135 3.85 -8.75 8.98
C TYR A 135 5.24 -9.03 8.43
N ASN A 136 5.29 -9.81 7.36
CA ASN A 136 6.51 -10.09 6.62
C ASN A 136 6.59 -9.14 5.44
N PHE A 137 7.54 -8.22 5.47
CA PHE A 137 7.75 -7.26 4.40
C PHE A 137 8.77 -7.79 3.41
N ASN A 138 8.50 -7.54 2.12
CA ASN A 138 9.32 -8.01 1.03
C ASN A 138 10.40 -6.99 0.67
N GLU A 139 11.64 -7.45 0.54
CA GLU A 139 12.73 -6.57 0.07
C GLU A 139 12.64 -6.31 -1.43
N GLU A 140 11.99 -7.22 -2.18
CA GLU A 140 11.70 -7.01 -3.58
C GLU A 140 10.51 -6.04 -3.67
N THR A 141 10.77 -4.83 -4.18
CA THR A 141 9.79 -3.75 -4.14
C THR A 141 9.16 -3.42 -5.49
N LEU A 142 9.60 -4.06 -6.56
CA LEU A 142 9.01 -3.79 -7.87
C LEU A 142 7.50 -4.01 -7.86
N PRO A 143 6.73 -3.15 -8.54
CA PRO A 143 5.31 -3.41 -8.73
C PRO A 143 5.10 -4.77 -9.42
N ILE A 144 4.08 -5.50 -8.99
CA ILE A 144 3.79 -6.81 -9.58
C ILE A 144 2.79 -6.61 -10.72
N TYR A 145 3.28 -6.79 -11.95
CA TYR A 145 2.48 -6.63 -13.16
C TYR A 145 2.13 -7.95 -13.85
N ASN A 146 2.57 -9.09 -13.29
CA ASN A 146 2.30 -10.40 -13.85
C ASN A 146 0.95 -10.98 -13.41
N LEU A 147 0.06 -10.14 -12.89
CA LEU A 147 -1.31 -10.50 -12.58
C LEU A 147 -2.18 -10.35 -13.84
N PRO A 148 -3.36 -11.01 -13.89
CA PRO A 148 -4.27 -10.86 -15.02
C PRO A 148 -4.55 -9.39 -15.34
N ALA A 149 -4.64 -9.08 -16.64
CA ALA A 149 -4.90 -7.71 -17.09
C ALA A 149 -6.24 -7.18 -16.57
N VAL A 150 -6.26 -5.92 -16.22
CA VAL A 150 -7.46 -5.23 -15.77
C VAL A 150 -7.88 -4.17 -16.76
#